data_21812fc0614655bccea16e7a4fc55537
#
_entry.id   21812fc0614655bccea16e7a4fc55537
#
_cell.length_a   1.000
_cell.length_b   1.000
_cell.length_c   1.000
_cell.angle_alpha   90.00
_cell.angle_beta   90.00
_cell.angle_gamma   90.00
#
_symmetry.space_group_name_H-M   'P 1'
#
loop_
_entity.id
_entity.type
_entity.pdbx_description
1 polymer ?
#
loop_
_entity_poly.entity_id
_entity_poly.type
_entity_poly.pdbx_seq_one_letter_code
_entity_poly.pdbx_strand_id
1 'polypeptide(L)'
;MYLGIDVSKLTIDCCLIADGQNHQKKFQNNKGGFEQLVKWLQSHKVSDKLHCVCEATGTYYEALAEYLYSRYTITVENPRKIKGYAIAELQRSKTDTQDAKLIAQYCQDRKHKLKAWQPPAKEQKQLQEISRYLDYLKQQRATEKAKQHEAPDYIKSHIQTTISNLTAQIQIVKKQLLQFYKDNPSYNDLRKRLKTITGIGEQATAILLSTYKRHEFKNAKQFTAYLGLDPRKYQSGTSVNGKSRISK
;
A
#
# COMPACT_ATOMS: atom_id res chain seq x y z
N MET A 1 9.94 -11.51 -21.29
CA MET A 1 8.70 -10.73 -21.39
C MET A 1 8.46 -9.99 -20.09
N TYR A 2 7.84 -8.80 -20.16
CA TYR A 2 7.64 -7.91 -19.01
C TYR A 2 6.23 -7.34 -19.06
N LEU A 3 5.56 -7.32 -17.92
CA LEU A 3 4.20 -6.77 -17.79
C LEU A 3 4.20 -5.59 -16.82
N GLY A 4 3.84 -4.42 -17.30
CA GLY A 4 3.53 -3.26 -16.47
C GLY A 4 2.04 -3.13 -16.25
N ILE A 5 1.65 -2.86 -15.01
CA ILE A 5 0.25 -2.75 -14.63
C ILE A 5 0.06 -1.46 -13.83
N ASP A 6 -0.71 -0.54 -14.41
CA ASP A 6 -1.26 0.59 -13.65
C ASP A 6 -2.58 0.18 -13.02
N VAL A 7 -2.71 0.39 -11.70
CA VAL A 7 -3.83 -0.13 -10.92
C VAL A 7 -4.68 1.00 -10.37
N SER A 8 -5.95 1.02 -10.76
CA SER A 8 -6.97 1.89 -10.20
C SER A 8 -8.03 1.10 -9.39
N LYS A 9 -8.96 1.79 -8.77
CA LYS A 9 -10.02 1.16 -7.97
C LYS A 9 -10.87 0.18 -8.77
N LEU A 10 -11.25 0.53 -10.00
CA LEU A 10 -12.20 -0.22 -10.82
C LEU A 10 -11.53 -0.96 -11.99
N THR A 11 -10.40 -0.49 -12.46
CA THR A 11 -9.73 -1.01 -13.65
C THR A 11 -8.24 -1.17 -13.44
N ILE A 12 -7.64 -2.01 -14.27
CA ILE A 12 -6.20 -2.14 -14.43
C ILE A 12 -5.85 -1.94 -15.89
N ASP A 13 -4.87 -1.10 -16.14
CA ASP A 13 -4.29 -0.87 -17.46
C ASP A 13 -2.99 -1.67 -17.55
N CYS A 14 -2.88 -2.52 -18.58
CA CYS A 14 -1.77 -3.45 -18.74
C CYS A 14 -0.99 -3.17 -20.01
N CYS A 15 0.33 -3.19 -19.92
CA CYS A 15 1.24 -3.17 -21.06
C CYS A 15 2.19 -4.36 -21.00
N LEU A 16 2.10 -5.26 -21.96
CA LEU A 16 3.01 -6.40 -22.14
C LEU A 16 4.08 -6.04 -23.17
N ILE A 17 5.34 -6.12 -22.78
CA ILE A 17 6.50 -6.09 -23.69
C ILE A 17 6.86 -7.51 -24.05
N ALA A 18 6.61 -7.89 -25.30
CA ALA A 18 6.93 -9.20 -25.85
C ALA A 18 7.51 -9.03 -27.26
N ASP A 19 8.59 -9.74 -27.58
CA ASP A 19 9.24 -9.74 -28.91
C ASP A 19 9.50 -8.34 -29.47
N GLY A 20 9.88 -7.39 -28.62
CA GLY A 20 10.16 -6.00 -28.97
C GLY A 20 8.91 -5.15 -29.24
N GLN A 21 7.71 -5.71 -29.06
CA GLN A 21 6.44 -5.01 -29.27
C GLN A 21 5.72 -4.74 -27.93
N ASN A 22 4.93 -3.67 -27.92
CA ASN A 22 4.10 -3.29 -26.78
C ASN A 22 2.64 -3.65 -27.09
N HIS A 23 2.07 -4.54 -26.30
CA HIS A 23 0.66 -4.90 -26.36
C HIS A 23 -0.05 -4.31 -25.15
N GLN A 24 -1.13 -3.57 -25.38
CA GLN A 24 -1.85 -2.87 -24.32
C GLN A 24 -3.30 -3.34 -24.24
N LYS A 25 -3.80 -3.50 -23.01
CA LYS A 25 -5.19 -3.86 -22.77
C LYS A 25 -5.63 -3.45 -21.36
N LYS A 26 -6.88 -3.00 -21.27
CA LYS A 26 -7.54 -2.64 -20.02
C LYS A 26 -8.45 -3.77 -19.56
N PHE A 27 -8.48 -4.03 -18.23
CA PHE A 27 -9.34 -5.03 -17.61
C PHE A 27 -10.00 -4.43 -16.36
N GLN A 28 -11.07 -5.10 -15.87
CA GLN A 28 -11.68 -4.76 -14.59
C GLN A 28 -10.77 -5.21 -13.43
N ASN A 29 -10.68 -4.41 -12.36
CA ASN A 29 -9.93 -4.75 -11.17
C ASN A 29 -10.77 -5.65 -10.24
N ASN A 30 -11.07 -6.86 -10.72
CA ASN A 30 -11.81 -7.90 -9.99
C ASN A 30 -11.41 -9.29 -10.52
N LYS A 31 -11.89 -10.35 -9.87
CA LYS A 31 -11.55 -11.73 -10.22
C LYS A 31 -11.77 -12.05 -11.71
N GLY A 32 -12.92 -11.64 -12.28
CA GLY A 32 -13.22 -11.87 -13.71
C GLY A 32 -12.24 -11.15 -14.64
N GLY A 33 -11.85 -9.92 -14.31
CA GLY A 33 -10.84 -9.17 -15.06
C GLY A 33 -9.45 -9.82 -14.96
N PHE A 34 -9.08 -10.38 -13.80
CA PHE A 34 -7.81 -11.10 -13.65
C PHE A 34 -7.77 -12.39 -14.46
N GLU A 35 -8.90 -13.12 -14.55
CA GLU A 35 -9.03 -14.29 -15.42
C GLU A 35 -8.88 -13.92 -16.90
N GLN A 36 -9.48 -12.79 -17.31
CA GLN A 36 -9.33 -12.26 -18.67
C GLN A 36 -7.88 -11.80 -18.96
N LEU A 37 -7.20 -11.18 -18.00
CA LEU A 37 -5.79 -10.82 -18.09
C LEU A 37 -4.93 -12.08 -18.34
N VAL A 38 -5.13 -13.14 -17.55
CA VAL A 38 -4.35 -14.39 -17.73
C VAL A 38 -4.63 -15.03 -19.09
N LYS A 39 -5.89 -15.09 -19.57
CA LYS A 39 -6.22 -15.57 -20.91
C LYS A 39 -5.55 -14.73 -22.01
N TRP A 40 -5.52 -13.40 -21.83
CA TRP A 40 -4.84 -12.51 -22.77
C TRP A 40 -3.31 -12.73 -22.77
N LEU A 41 -2.69 -12.93 -21.62
CA LEU A 41 -1.28 -13.28 -21.54
C LEU A 41 -0.99 -14.63 -22.23
N GLN A 42 -1.84 -15.63 -22.03
CA GLN A 42 -1.72 -16.93 -22.71
C GLN A 42 -1.83 -16.81 -24.23
N SER A 43 -2.70 -15.94 -24.77
CA SER A 43 -2.81 -15.72 -26.23
C SER A 43 -1.53 -15.11 -26.83
N HIS A 44 -0.69 -14.45 -26.01
CA HIS A 44 0.64 -13.95 -26.41
C HIS A 44 1.76 -14.96 -26.11
N LYS A 45 1.44 -16.24 -25.84
CA LYS A 45 2.41 -17.31 -25.54
C LYS A 45 3.37 -16.96 -24.40
N VAL A 46 2.88 -16.22 -23.42
CA VAL A 46 3.68 -15.80 -22.26
C VAL A 46 4.06 -17.03 -21.44
N SER A 47 5.34 -17.19 -21.11
CA SER A 47 5.86 -18.26 -20.26
C SER A 47 5.76 -17.90 -18.76
N ASP A 48 5.96 -18.90 -17.90
CA ASP A 48 6.02 -18.73 -16.43
C ASP A 48 7.16 -17.78 -15.97
N LYS A 49 8.09 -17.45 -16.88
CA LYS A 49 9.18 -16.49 -16.63
C LYS A 49 8.76 -15.02 -16.80
N LEU A 50 7.47 -14.74 -17.00
CA LEU A 50 6.95 -13.37 -17.03
C LEU A 50 7.24 -12.67 -15.70
N HIS A 51 7.79 -11.47 -15.80
CA HIS A 51 7.91 -10.58 -14.65
C HIS A 51 6.87 -9.47 -14.77
N CYS A 52 6.01 -9.38 -13.77
CA CYS A 52 4.96 -8.36 -13.66
C CYS A 52 5.42 -7.29 -12.66
N VAL A 53 5.15 -6.03 -12.96
CA VAL A 53 5.32 -4.94 -12.00
C VAL A 53 4.03 -4.14 -11.92
N CYS A 54 3.60 -3.84 -10.71
CA CYS A 54 2.55 -2.86 -10.45
C CYS A 54 3.02 -1.86 -9.39
N GLU A 55 2.37 -0.71 -9.34
CA GLU A 55 2.62 0.31 -8.33
C GLU A 55 1.80 0.04 -7.06
N ALA A 56 2.40 0.28 -5.89
CA ALA A 56 1.73 0.16 -4.59
C ALA A 56 0.78 1.34 -4.32
N THR A 57 -0.30 1.46 -5.10
CA THR A 57 -1.29 2.52 -4.94
C THR A 57 -2.43 2.06 -4.04
N GLY A 58 -2.48 2.59 -2.81
CA GLY A 58 -3.49 2.22 -1.82
C GLY A 58 -3.51 0.72 -1.52
N THR A 59 -4.71 0.12 -1.57
CA THR A 59 -4.94 -1.33 -1.39
C THR A 59 -5.38 -2.03 -2.67
N TYR A 60 -5.57 -1.28 -3.75
CA TYR A 60 -6.21 -1.76 -4.97
C TYR A 60 -5.40 -2.83 -5.71
N TYR A 61 -4.07 -2.87 -5.51
CA TYR A 61 -3.18 -3.86 -6.10
C TYR A 61 -3.20 -5.22 -5.37
N GLU A 62 -3.65 -5.28 -4.11
CA GLU A 62 -3.46 -6.45 -3.24
C GLU A 62 -4.10 -7.71 -3.83
N ALA A 63 -5.36 -7.64 -4.26
CA ALA A 63 -6.07 -8.78 -4.85
C ALA A 63 -5.45 -9.25 -6.17
N LEU A 64 -5.02 -8.30 -7.02
CA LEU A 64 -4.32 -8.59 -8.26
C LEU A 64 -2.97 -9.28 -7.99
N ALA A 65 -2.18 -8.73 -7.05
CA ALA A 65 -0.87 -9.28 -6.71
C ALA A 65 -0.99 -10.71 -6.15
N GLU A 66 -1.94 -10.96 -5.26
CA GLU A 66 -2.23 -12.30 -4.75
C GLU A 66 -2.65 -13.26 -5.87
N TYR A 67 -3.47 -12.81 -6.82
CA TYR A 67 -3.93 -13.63 -7.94
C TYR A 67 -2.80 -13.99 -8.92
N LEU A 68 -1.91 -13.04 -9.22
CA LEU A 68 -0.79 -13.26 -10.14
C LEU A 68 0.37 -14.03 -9.49
N TYR A 69 0.57 -13.87 -8.18
CA TYR A 69 1.67 -14.51 -7.43
C TYR A 69 1.76 -16.02 -7.62
N SER A 70 0.61 -16.72 -7.76
CA SER A 70 0.58 -18.17 -7.96
C SER A 70 1.01 -18.61 -9.36
N ARG A 71 1.22 -17.68 -10.31
CA ARG A 71 1.46 -17.96 -11.73
C ARG A 71 2.72 -17.33 -12.29
N TYR A 72 3.04 -16.11 -11.81
CA TYR A 72 4.10 -15.27 -12.36
C TYR A 72 4.91 -14.60 -11.26
N THR A 73 6.13 -14.18 -11.60
CA THR A 73 6.88 -13.29 -10.71
C THR A 73 6.26 -11.91 -10.73
N ILE A 74 5.76 -11.44 -9.59
CA ILE A 74 5.22 -10.08 -9.45
C ILE A 74 6.05 -9.25 -8.50
N THR A 75 6.30 -7.99 -8.84
CA THR A 75 6.87 -6.96 -7.99
C THR A 75 5.85 -5.88 -7.74
N VAL A 76 5.63 -5.52 -6.49
CA VAL A 76 4.85 -4.35 -6.08
C VAL A 76 5.84 -3.25 -5.74
N GLU A 77 5.90 -2.22 -6.57
CA GLU A 77 6.96 -1.22 -6.47
C GLU A 77 6.45 0.07 -5.80
N ASN A 78 7.38 0.79 -5.17
CA ASN A 78 7.08 2.06 -4.53
C ASN A 78 6.76 3.14 -5.59
N PRO A 79 5.62 3.86 -5.46
CA PRO A 79 5.24 4.95 -6.38
C PRO A 79 6.33 5.99 -6.63
N ARG A 80 7.14 6.29 -5.62
CA ARG A 80 8.25 7.25 -5.76
C ARG A 80 9.33 6.78 -6.73
N LYS A 81 9.56 5.45 -6.83
CA LYS A 81 10.54 4.90 -7.77
C LYS A 81 10.02 4.97 -9.21
N ILE A 82 8.75 4.62 -9.43
CA ILE A 82 8.10 4.75 -10.74
C ILE A 82 8.09 6.22 -11.18
N LYS A 83 7.69 7.13 -10.28
CA LYS A 83 7.74 8.58 -10.55
C LYS A 83 9.16 9.07 -10.85
N GLY A 84 10.17 8.61 -10.09
CA GLY A 84 11.57 8.96 -10.35
C GLY A 84 12.06 8.47 -11.71
N TYR A 85 11.63 7.28 -12.12
CA TYR A 85 11.92 6.72 -13.44
C TYR A 85 11.23 7.53 -14.55
N ALA A 86 9.95 7.91 -14.38
CA ALA A 86 9.22 8.76 -15.32
C ALA A 86 9.94 10.11 -15.56
N ILE A 87 10.46 10.72 -14.49
CA ILE A 87 11.22 11.98 -14.61
C ILE A 87 12.55 11.75 -15.35
N ALA A 88 13.25 10.64 -15.09
CA ALA A 88 14.49 10.30 -15.80
C ALA A 88 14.29 10.05 -17.29
N GLU A 89 13.13 9.47 -17.67
CA GLU A 89 12.74 9.22 -19.06
C GLU A 89 12.09 10.47 -19.73
N LEU A 90 12.08 11.64 -19.06
CA LEU A 90 11.51 12.89 -19.56
C LEU A 90 10.03 12.76 -20.02
N GLN A 91 9.25 11.90 -19.36
CA GLN A 91 7.86 11.72 -19.71
C GLN A 91 7.05 13.00 -19.46
N ARG A 92 6.47 13.54 -20.55
CA ARG A 92 5.73 14.83 -20.52
C ARG A 92 4.24 14.68 -20.30
N SER A 93 3.65 13.59 -20.76
CA SER A 93 2.21 13.34 -20.67
C SER A 93 1.90 12.19 -19.73
N LYS A 94 0.76 12.28 -19.08
CA LYS A 94 0.27 11.28 -18.13
C LYS A 94 -1.10 10.76 -18.57
N THR A 95 -1.17 9.46 -18.91
CA THR A 95 -2.41 8.71 -19.13
C THR A 95 -2.20 7.30 -18.59
N ASP A 96 -3.26 6.63 -18.13
CA ASP A 96 -3.20 5.28 -17.57
C ASP A 96 -2.46 4.30 -18.53
N THR A 97 -2.70 4.43 -19.83
CA THR A 97 -2.05 3.61 -20.86
C THR A 97 -0.54 3.88 -20.95
N GLN A 98 -0.12 5.15 -20.84
CA GLN A 98 1.29 5.52 -20.83
C GLN A 98 1.96 5.13 -19.52
N ASP A 99 1.24 5.21 -18.40
CA ASP A 99 1.75 4.80 -17.09
C ASP A 99 1.98 3.28 -17.06
N ALA A 100 1.07 2.45 -17.61
CA ALA A 100 1.27 1.02 -17.75
C ALA A 100 2.49 0.67 -18.63
N LYS A 101 2.70 1.40 -19.74
CA LYS A 101 3.87 1.24 -20.62
C LYS A 101 5.16 1.60 -19.87
N LEU A 102 5.17 2.72 -19.18
CA LEU A 102 6.32 3.15 -18.37
C LEU A 102 6.68 2.11 -17.31
N ILE A 103 5.67 1.55 -16.61
CA ILE A 103 5.88 0.49 -15.62
C ILE A 103 6.46 -0.77 -16.27
N ALA A 104 6.05 -1.12 -17.49
CA ALA A 104 6.60 -2.26 -18.24
C ALA A 104 8.08 -2.02 -18.62
N GLN A 105 8.41 -0.82 -19.09
CA GLN A 105 9.79 -0.42 -19.38
C GLN A 105 10.65 -0.43 -18.11
N TYR A 106 10.13 0.14 -17.02
CA TYR A 106 10.79 0.06 -15.72
C TYR A 106 11.09 -1.39 -15.30
N CYS A 107 10.12 -2.31 -15.51
CA CYS A 107 10.31 -3.73 -15.24
C CYS A 107 11.47 -4.30 -16.07
N GLN A 108 11.53 -4.02 -17.35
CA GLN A 108 12.58 -4.48 -18.27
C GLN A 108 13.96 -3.97 -17.86
N ASP A 109 14.10 -2.66 -17.62
CA ASP A 109 15.39 -2.02 -17.37
C ASP A 109 15.93 -2.32 -15.97
N ARG A 110 15.04 -2.50 -15.01
CA ARG A 110 15.41 -2.67 -13.59
C ARG A 110 15.27 -4.10 -13.08
N LYS A 111 15.00 -5.09 -13.95
CA LYS A 111 14.75 -6.50 -13.56
C LYS A 111 15.73 -7.05 -12.52
N HIS A 112 17.01 -6.69 -12.61
CA HIS A 112 18.05 -7.16 -11.68
C HIS A 112 17.94 -6.57 -10.27
N LYS A 113 17.18 -5.47 -10.10
CA LYS A 113 17.00 -4.76 -8.83
C LYS A 113 15.61 -4.98 -8.24
N LEU A 114 14.71 -5.62 -8.99
CA LEU A 114 13.36 -5.88 -8.55
C LEU A 114 13.34 -7.02 -7.54
N LYS A 115 12.51 -6.86 -6.51
CA LYS A 115 12.26 -7.91 -5.53
C LYS A 115 10.90 -8.52 -5.78
N ALA A 116 10.85 -9.83 -5.89
CA ALA A 116 9.58 -10.54 -5.97
C ALA A 116 8.74 -10.24 -4.73
N TRP A 117 7.49 -9.86 -4.96
CA TRP A 117 6.51 -9.69 -3.92
C TRP A 117 6.02 -11.05 -3.43
N GLN A 118 5.75 -11.14 -2.15
CA GLN A 118 5.13 -12.31 -1.52
C GLN A 118 3.88 -11.86 -0.76
N PRO A 119 2.82 -12.67 -0.74
CA PRO A 119 1.65 -12.35 0.06
C PRO A 119 2.05 -12.22 1.54
N PRO A 120 1.42 -11.30 2.28
CA PRO A 120 1.64 -11.22 3.71
C PRO A 120 1.16 -12.50 4.40
N ALA A 121 1.79 -12.87 5.52
CA ALA A 121 1.28 -13.94 6.38
C ALA A 121 -0.15 -13.62 6.82
N LYS A 122 -0.96 -14.64 7.05
CA LYS A 122 -2.38 -14.50 7.41
C LYS A 122 -2.58 -13.58 8.62
N GLU A 123 -1.78 -13.78 9.65
CA GLU A 123 -1.83 -12.99 10.89
C GLU A 123 -1.47 -11.53 10.64
N GLN A 124 -0.49 -11.31 9.78
CA GLN A 124 -0.08 -9.96 9.40
C GLN A 124 -1.17 -9.23 8.63
N LYS A 125 -1.79 -9.91 7.64
CA LYS A 125 -2.91 -9.37 6.87
C LYS A 125 -4.07 -9.02 7.80
N GLN A 126 -4.43 -9.94 8.71
CA GLN A 126 -5.48 -9.74 9.70
C GLN A 126 -5.20 -8.52 10.60
N LEU A 127 -3.99 -8.38 11.15
CA LEU A 127 -3.61 -7.22 11.97
C LEU A 127 -3.72 -5.91 11.17
N GLN A 128 -3.27 -5.91 9.93
CA GLN A 128 -3.31 -4.75 9.05
C GLN A 128 -4.76 -4.33 8.74
N GLU A 129 -5.64 -5.28 8.44
CA GLU A 129 -7.05 -5.03 8.15
C GLU A 129 -7.80 -4.48 9.37
N ILE A 130 -7.62 -5.09 10.55
CA ILE A 130 -8.20 -4.60 11.81
C ILE A 130 -7.72 -3.17 12.10
N SER A 131 -6.43 -2.91 11.93
CA SER A 131 -5.83 -1.60 12.18
C SER A 131 -6.37 -0.53 11.22
N ARG A 132 -6.44 -0.83 9.91
CA ARG A 132 -6.99 0.06 8.87
C ARG A 132 -8.46 0.38 9.14
N TYR A 133 -9.25 -0.62 9.51
CA TYR A 133 -10.66 -0.43 9.79
C TYR A 133 -10.89 0.39 11.06
N LEU A 134 -10.09 0.17 12.10
CA LEU A 134 -10.12 0.96 13.32
C LEU A 134 -9.78 2.44 13.04
N ASP A 135 -8.80 2.69 12.19
CA ASP A 135 -8.43 4.05 11.77
C ASP A 135 -9.56 4.72 10.99
N TYR A 136 -10.14 4.03 10.01
CA TYR A 136 -11.31 4.49 9.27
C TYR A 136 -12.46 4.91 10.19
N LEU A 137 -12.86 4.06 11.15
CA LEU A 137 -13.94 4.37 12.09
C LEU A 137 -13.64 5.61 12.94
N LYS A 138 -12.38 5.79 13.36
CA LYS A 138 -11.96 6.98 14.12
C LYS A 138 -12.01 8.25 13.28
N GLN A 139 -11.59 8.17 12.02
CA GLN A 139 -11.68 9.29 11.09
C GLN A 139 -13.15 9.68 10.84
N GLN A 140 -14.02 8.70 10.56
CA GLN A 140 -15.45 8.95 10.40
C GLN A 140 -16.05 9.63 11.64
N ARG A 141 -15.73 9.13 12.84
CA ARG A 141 -16.18 9.74 14.08
C ARG A 141 -15.67 11.17 14.26
N ALA A 142 -14.42 11.44 13.91
CA ALA A 142 -13.84 12.80 13.99
C ALA A 142 -14.55 13.75 13.02
N THR A 143 -14.85 13.30 11.80
CA THR A 143 -15.63 14.06 10.80
C THR A 143 -17.03 14.38 11.31
N GLU A 144 -17.76 13.40 11.87
CA GLU A 144 -19.11 13.64 12.41
C GLU A 144 -19.08 14.58 13.63
N LYS A 145 -18.06 14.50 14.50
CA LYS A 145 -17.89 15.47 15.60
C LYS A 145 -17.65 16.89 15.09
N ALA A 146 -16.85 17.06 14.04
CA ALA A 146 -16.65 18.37 13.44
C ALA A 146 -17.95 18.94 12.85
N LYS A 147 -18.72 18.13 12.12
CA LYS A 147 -20.05 18.52 11.60
C LYS A 147 -21.03 18.92 12.71
N GLN A 148 -21.03 18.21 13.84
CA GLN A 148 -21.92 18.47 14.96
C GLN A 148 -21.75 19.89 15.51
N HIS A 149 -20.53 20.41 15.50
CA HIS A 149 -20.25 21.74 16.01
C HIS A 149 -20.96 22.85 15.22
N GLU A 150 -21.09 22.68 13.90
CA GLU A 150 -21.68 23.67 12.99
C GLU A 150 -23.15 23.35 12.62
N ALA A 151 -23.68 22.19 13.03
CA ALA A 151 -24.99 21.72 12.61
C ALA A 151 -26.14 22.51 13.28
N PRO A 152 -27.25 22.73 12.59
CA PRO A 152 -28.48 23.23 13.19
C PRO A 152 -29.02 22.27 14.27
N ASP A 153 -29.72 22.80 15.29
CA ASP A 153 -30.15 22.02 16.45
C ASP A 153 -31.03 20.83 16.09
N TYR A 154 -31.90 20.96 15.07
CA TYR A 154 -32.78 19.87 14.59
C TYR A 154 -32.02 18.71 13.92
N ILE A 155 -30.74 18.86 13.57
CA ILE A 155 -29.87 17.81 13.02
C ILE A 155 -28.89 17.23 14.05
N LYS A 156 -28.53 18.00 15.10
CA LYS A 156 -27.55 17.60 16.11
C LYS A 156 -27.84 16.24 16.76
N SER A 157 -29.13 15.92 17.02
CA SER A 157 -29.51 14.64 17.60
C SER A 157 -29.17 13.44 16.70
N HIS A 158 -29.39 13.58 15.39
CA HIS A 158 -29.06 12.54 14.41
C HIS A 158 -27.55 12.32 14.29
N ILE A 159 -26.77 13.42 14.27
CA ILE A 159 -25.30 13.35 14.26
C ILE A 159 -24.81 12.70 15.56
N GLN A 160 -25.37 13.05 16.72
CA GLN A 160 -25.01 12.45 18.00
C GLN A 160 -25.26 10.94 18.01
N THR A 161 -26.37 10.48 17.45
CA THR A 161 -26.68 9.05 17.29
C THR A 161 -25.60 8.35 16.43
N THR A 162 -25.20 8.97 15.32
CA THR A 162 -24.12 8.45 14.47
C THR A 162 -22.79 8.36 15.21
N ILE A 163 -22.43 9.40 15.97
CA ILE A 163 -21.21 9.40 16.81
C ILE A 163 -21.24 8.29 17.84
N SER A 164 -22.40 8.05 18.48
CA SER A 164 -22.58 6.97 19.46
C SER A 164 -22.41 5.60 18.82
N ASN A 165 -23.00 5.36 17.67
CA ASN A 165 -22.87 4.11 16.90
C ASN A 165 -21.40 3.87 16.48
N LEU A 166 -20.72 4.88 15.94
CA LEU A 166 -19.30 4.78 15.59
C LEU A 166 -18.43 4.51 16.82
N THR A 167 -18.79 5.09 17.97
CA THR A 167 -18.04 4.84 19.22
C THR A 167 -18.21 3.40 19.68
N ALA A 168 -19.41 2.84 19.60
CA ALA A 168 -19.66 1.43 19.90
C ALA A 168 -18.88 0.49 18.96
N GLN A 169 -18.90 0.76 17.65
CA GLN A 169 -18.14 0.01 16.65
C GLN A 169 -16.62 0.06 16.93
N ILE A 170 -16.09 1.22 17.28
CA ILE A 170 -14.67 1.37 17.66
C ILE A 170 -14.32 0.49 18.86
N GLN A 171 -15.20 0.36 19.86
CA GLN A 171 -14.95 -0.52 21.01
C GLN A 171 -14.97 -2.02 20.63
N ILE A 172 -15.87 -2.42 19.73
CA ILE A 172 -15.92 -3.79 19.21
C ILE A 172 -14.62 -4.14 18.50
N VAL A 173 -14.17 -3.28 17.57
CA VAL A 173 -12.93 -3.51 16.80
C VAL A 173 -11.69 -3.49 17.69
N LYS A 174 -11.66 -2.64 18.75
CA LYS A 174 -10.60 -2.69 19.76
C LYS A 174 -10.56 -4.02 20.51
N LYS A 175 -11.71 -4.58 20.85
CA LYS A 175 -11.77 -5.92 21.49
C LYS A 175 -11.25 -6.99 20.54
N GLN A 176 -11.59 -6.93 19.25
CA GLN A 176 -11.04 -7.84 18.22
C GLN A 176 -9.51 -7.71 18.10
N LEU A 177 -8.97 -6.49 18.14
CA LEU A 177 -7.52 -6.26 18.13
C LEU A 177 -6.86 -6.88 19.39
N LEU A 178 -7.44 -6.73 20.54
CA LEU A 178 -6.91 -7.35 21.78
C LEU A 178 -6.99 -8.88 21.74
N GLN A 179 -8.07 -9.43 21.16
CA GLN A 179 -8.21 -10.87 20.95
C GLN A 179 -7.13 -11.39 19.99
N PHE A 180 -6.89 -10.69 18.88
CA PHE A 180 -5.80 -11.00 17.96
C PHE A 180 -4.46 -11.16 18.69
N TYR A 181 -4.12 -10.24 19.60
CA TYR A 181 -2.87 -10.35 20.37
C TYR A 181 -2.84 -11.54 21.33
N LYS A 182 -3.98 -11.93 21.90
CA LYS A 182 -4.06 -13.13 22.75
C LYS A 182 -3.80 -14.40 21.95
N ASP A 183 -4.36 -14.45 20.73
CA ASP A 183 -4.25 -15.61 19.84
C ASP A 183 -2.87 -15.70 19.16
N ASN A 184 -2.08 -14.61 19.19
CA ASN A 184 -0.78 -14.50 18.52
C ASN A 184 0.32 -14.05 19.51
N PRO A 185 0.91 -14.96 20.31
CA PRO A 185 1.87 -14.62 21.37
C PRO A 185 3.08 -13.81 20.88
N SER A 186 3.63 -14.13 19.70
CA SER A 186 4.79 -13.42 19.12
C SER A 186 4.50 -11.94 18.82
N TYR A 187 3.26 -11.62 18.43
CA TYR A 187 2.81 -10.23 18.26
C TYR A 187 2.54 -9.55 19.60
N ASN A 188 2.01 -10.29 20.55
CA ASN A 188 1.73 -9.75 21.89
C ASN A 188 3.00 -9.36 22.66
N ASP A 189 4.06 -10.13 22.55
CA ASP A 189 5.35 -9.82 23.21
C ASP A 189 5.98 -8.55 22.61
N LEU A 190 5.96 -8.40 21.29
CA LEU A 190 6.38 -7.17 20.64
C LEU A 190 5.48 -5.98 21.01
N ARG A 191 4.16 -6.20 21.10
CA ARG A 191 3.20 -5.20 21.56
C ARG A 191 3.55 -4.69 22.97
N LYS A 192 3.80 -5.61 23.93
CA LYS A 192 4.19 -5.26 25.31
C LYS A 192 5.44 -4.38 25.31
N ARG A 193 6.47 -4.73 24.52
CA ARG A 193 7.70 -3.93 24.40
C ARG A 193 7.44 -2.55 23.80
N LEU A 194 6.65 -2.43 22.73
CA LEU A 194 6.34 -1.12 22.13
C LEU A 194 5.54 -0.22 23.07
N LYS A 195 4.66 -0.79 23.89
CA LYS A 195 3.85 -0.04 24.86
C LYS A 195 4.62 0.51 26.06
N THR A 196 5.85 0.08 26.30
CA THR A 196 6.71 0.74 27.31
C THR A 196 7.17 2.15 26.85
N ILE A 197 7.05 2.46 25.56
CA ILE A 197 7.44 3.76 25.02
C ILE A 197 6.26 4.73 25.20
N THR A 198 6.49 5.81 25.94
CA THR A 198 5.49 6.85 26.17
C THR A 198 4.97 7.41 24.86
N GLY A 199 3.65 7.54 24.71
CA GLY A 199 3.00 8.03 23.46
C GLY A 199 2.65 6.92 22.45
N ILE A 200 3.16 5.70 22.58
CA ILE A 200 2.78 4.57 21.72
C ILE A 200 1.55 3.86 22.28
N GLY A 201 0.38 4.18 21.75
CA GLY A 201 -0.89 3.51 22.05
C GLY A 201 -1.13 2.27 21.18
N GLU A 202 -2.27 1.58 21.42
CA GLU A 202 -2.62 0.32 20.71
C GLU A 202 -2.63 0.47 19.18
N GLN A 203 -3.13 1.59 18.65
CA GLN A 203 -3.21 1.81 17.21
C GLN A 203 -1.81 2.00 16.59
N ALA A 204 -0.99 2.86 17.20
CA ALA A 204 0.39 3.04 16.74
C ALA A 204 1.16 1.72 16.80
N THR A 205 0.97 0.94 17.88
CA THR A 205 1.54 -0.40 18.02
C THR A 205 1.11 -1.33 16.88
N ALA A 206 -0.18 -1.37 16.54
CA ALA A 206 -0.67 -2.24 15.46
C ALA A 206 -0.07 -1.86 14.10
N ILE A 207 0.03 -0.56 13.79
CA ILE A 207 0.66 -0.05 12.56
C ILE A 207 2.15 -0.41 12.52
N LEU A 208 2.87 -0.16 13.61
CA LEU A 208 4.31 -0.46 13.70
C LEU A 208 4.57 -1.96 13.53
N LEU A 209 3.79 -2.82 14.18
CA LEU A 209 3.95 -4.27 14.11
C LEU A 209 3.61 -4.82 12.73
N SER A 210 2.52 -4.38 12.11
CA SER A 210 2.15 -4.80 10.77
C SER A 210 3.22 -4.41 9.75
N THR A 211 3.82 -3.22 9.88
CA THR A 211 4.92 -2.75 9.05
C THR A 211 6.21 -3.53 9.29
N TYR A 212 6.58 -3.70 10.57
CA TYR A 212 7.81 -4.40 10.95
C TYR A 212 7.81 -5.85 10.49
N LYS A 213 6.71 -6.55 10.64
CA LYS A 213 6.57 -7.96 10.21
C LYS A 213 6.48 -8.13 8.69
N ARG A 214 6.14 -7.07 7.94
CA ARG A 214 6.01 -7.10 6.47
C ARG A 214 7.35 -7.09 5.75
N HIS A 215 8.34 -6.47 6.34
CA HIS A 215 9.63 -6.21 5.70
C HIS A 215 10.77 -6.71 6.57
N GLU A 216 11.81 -7.21 5.93
CA GLU A 216 13.07 -7.49 6.60
C GLU A 216 13.89 -6.20 6.73
N PHE A 217 14.12 -5.77 7.95
CA PHE A 217 14.95 -4.61 8.27
C PHE A 217 16.31 -5.06 8.81
N LYS A 218 17.40 -4.62 8.18
CA LYS A 218 18.75 -4.94 8.63
C LYS A 218 19.12 -4.28 9.97
N ASN A 219 18.50 -3.13 10.28
CA ASN A 219 18.75 -2.37 11.51
C ASN A 219 17.62 -1.36 11.78
N ALA A 220 17.65 -0.75 12.95
CA ALA A 220 16.67 0.25 13.38
C ALA A 220 16.61 1.49 12.47
N LYS A 221 17.75 1.94 11.93
CA LYS A 221 17.80 3.11 11.01
C LYS A 221 16.98 2.85 9.74
N GLN A 222 17.06 1.63 9.20
CA GLN A 222 16.31 1.27 8.02
C GLN A 222 14.78 1.25 8.29
N PHE A 223 14.37 0.77 9.45
CA PHE A 223 12.98 0.81 9.87
C PHE A 223 12.49 2.26 10.07
N THR A 224 13.27 3.09 10.75
CA THR A 224 12.96 4.51 10.96
C THR A 224 12.83 5.27 9.63
N ALA A 225 13.76 5.03 8.70
CA ALA A 225 13.70 5.62 7.35
C ALA A 225 12.47 5.14 6.56
N TYR A 226 12.12 3.85 6.68
CA TYR A 226 10.90 3.31 6.04
C TYR A 226 9.63 3.99 6.56
N LEU A 227 9.57 4.28 7.85
CA LEU A 227 8.46 5.02 8.48
C LEU A 227 8.44 6.52 8.12
N GLY A 228 9.45 7.01 7.40
CA GLY A 228 9.57 8.43 7.06
C GLY A 228 9.98 9.33 8.23
N LEU A 229 10.46 8.74 9.33
CA LEU A 229 10.90 9.44 10.53
C LEU A 229 12.37 9.87 10.48
N ASP A 230 13.10 9.48 9.42
CA ASP A 230 14.50 9.85 9.22
C ASP A 230 14.62 11.30 8.75
N PRO A 231 15.35 12.18 9.47
CA PRO A 231 15.51 13.57 9.07
C PRO A 231 16.33 13.69 7.79
N ARG A 232 15.75 14.26 6.75
CA ARG A 232 16.47 14.57 5.51
C ARG A 232 17.37 15.77 5.73
N LYS A 233 18.65 15.61 5.42
CA LYS A 233 19.59 16.72 5.26
C LYS A 233 19.52 17.22 3.82
N TYR A 234 19.40 18.52 3.66
CA TYR A 234 19.49 19.19 2.35
C TYR A 234 20.62 20.20 2.42
N GLN A 235 21.78 19.77 1.94
CA GLN A 235 23.00 20.56 1.94
C GLN A 235 23.64 20.46 0.56
N SER A 236 24.07 21.58 0.02
CA SER A 236 24.82 21.65 -1.24
C SER A 236 25.90 22.75 -1.14
N GLY A 237 27.15 22.35 -1.17
CA GLY A 237 28.29 23.23 -0.98
C GLY A 237 28.21 24.02 0.34
N THR A 238 28.73 25.24 0.33
CA THR A 238 28.72 26.18 1.47
C THR A 238 27.48 27.08 1.51
N SER A 239 26.72 27.16 0.38
CA SER A 239 25.64 28.13 0.19
C SER A 239 24.26 27.60 0.56
N VAL A 240 24.06 26.26 0.58
CA VAL A 240 22.76 25.66 0.88
C VAL A 240 22.85 24.80 2.12
N ASN A 241 22.25 25.25 3.22
CA ASN A 241 22.16 24.51 4.48
C ASN A 241 20.71 24.54 4.98
N GLY A 242 19.87 23.68 4.42
CA GLY A 242 18.47 23.59 4.78
C GLY A 242 18.25 22.91 6.15
N LYS A 243 17.24 23.36 6.91
CA LYS A 243 16.84 22.69 8.16
C LYS A 243 16.43 21.24 7.88
N SER A 244 17.00 20.32 8.66
CA SER A 244 16.60 18.89 8.60
C SER A 244 15.12 18.72 8.93
N ARG A 245 14.40 17.98 8.11
CA ARG A 245 12.97 17.70 8.30
C ARG A 245 12.71 16.20 8.04
N ILE A 246 11.76 15.63 8.78
CA ILE A 246 11.29 14.27 8.47
C ILE A 246 10.66 14.23 7.07
N SER A 247 10.84 13.13 6.37
CA SER A 247 10.22 12.93 5.05
C SER A 247 8.70 12.76 5.22
N LYS A 248 7.92 13.62 4.58
CA LYS A 248 6.48 13.40 4.44
C LYS A 248 6.20 12.37 3.35
#